data_1966f830992d2f8bfd6bc3fcd29336fe
#
_entry.id   1966f830992d2f8bfd6bc3fcd29336fe
#
_cell.length_a   1.000
_cell.length_b   1.000
_cell.length_c   1.000
_cell.angle_alpha   90.00
_cell.angle_beta   90.00
_cell.angle_gamma   90.00
#
_symmetry.space_group_name_H-M   'P 1'
#
loop_
_entity.id
_entity.type
_entity.pdbx_description
1 polymer ?
#
loop_
_entity_poly.entity_id
_entity_poly.type
_entity_poly.pdbx_seq_one_letter_code
_entity_poly.pdbx_strand_id
1 'polypeptide(L)'
;MKSHLTRMLAIAAIGLFAVCASATPASAQNAFKGAFTLPSEVRWQGTNLPTGDYTFTLKSTAVPAQLLLKGPNGSAFILTTTTDDRGAGDRSFLTLERRGVTRFVREMYLAGLNLHLCYQAPRIPKDEQQLAQGPATTEQVLISSTKYIHK
;
A
#
# COMPACT_ATOMS: atom_id res chain seq x y z
N MET A 1 -25.33 -59.43 -14.10
CA MET A 1 -24.23 -58.52 -14.46
C MET A 1 -24.62 -57.03 -14.56
N LYS A 2 -25.87 -56.65 -14.74
CA LYS A 2 -26.31 -55.21 -14.84
C LYS A 2 -26.35 -54.48 -13.50
N SER A 3 -26.55 -55.15 -12.36
CA SER A 3 -26.68 -54.51 -11.04
C SER A 3 -25.37 -53.99 -10.42
N HIS A 4 -24.23 -54.58 -10.77
CA HIS A 4 -22.92 -54.15 -10.25
C HIS A 4 -22.41 -52.89 -10.94
N LEU A 5 -22.73 -52.74 -12.24
CA LEU A 5 -22.33 -51.57 -12.99
C LEU A 5 -23.01 -50.29 -12.50
N THR A 6 -24.30 -50.40 -12.17
CA THR A 6 -25.09 -49.26 -11.64
C THR A 6 -24.64 -48.83 -10.24
N ARG A 7 -24.21 -49.79 -9.40
CA ARG A 7 -23.66 -49.47 -8.06
C ARG A 7 -22.28 -48.84 -8.13
N MET A 8 -21.43 -49.26 -9.08
CA MET A 8 -20.10 -48.63 -9.29
C MET A 8 -20.24 -47.21 -9.82
N LEU A 9 -21.22 -46.91 -10.68
CA LEU A 9 -21.43 -45.55 -11.20
C LEU A 9 -21.98 -44.62 -10.12
N ALA A 10 -22.81 -45.10 -9.19
CA ALA A 10 -23.33 -44.30 -8.10
C ALA A 10 -22.23 -43.88 -7.08
N ILE A 11 -21.28 -44.77 -6.82
CA ILE A 11 -20.17 -44.48 -5.90
C ILE A 11 -19.18 -43.47 -6.53
N ALA A 12 -18.95 -43.53 -7.85
CA ALA A 12 -18.10 -42.56 -8.55
C ALA A 12 -18.69 -41.14 -8.57
N ALA A 13 -20.05 -41.05 -8.68
CA ALA A 13 -20.72 -39.74 -8.67
C ALA A 13 -20.68 -39.04 -7.29
N ILE A 14 -20.72 -39.81 -6.20
CA ILE A 14 -20.63 -39.26 -4.82
C ILE A 14 -19.22 -38.80 -4.51
N GLY A 15 -18.20 -39.47 -5.02
CA GLY A 15 -16.78 -39.07 -4.86
C GLY A 15 -16.42 -37.75 -5.53
N LEU A 16 -17.05 -37.45 -6.67
CA LEU A 16 -16.75 -36.21 -7.42
C LEU A 16 -17.38 -34.96 -6.77
N PHE A 17 -18.44 -35.11 -5.99
CA PHE A 17 -19.14 -34.01 -5.33
C PHE A 17 -18.41 -33.53 -4.04
N ALA A 18 -17.61 -34.39 -3.42
CA ALA A 18 -16.92 -34.09 -2.17
C ALA A 18 -15.68 -33.19 -2.35
N VAL A 19 -15.13 -33.10 -3.57
CA VAL A 19 -13.90 -32.32 -3.84
C VAL A 19 -14.18 -30.82 -4.03
N CYS A 20 -15.41 -30.42 -4.33
CA CYS A 20 -15.77 -29.01 -4.53
C CYS A 20 -16.07 -28.22 -3.25
N ALA A 21 -16.12 -28.86 -2.08
CA ALA A 21 -16.50 -28.22 -0.82
C ALA A 21 -15.32 -27.63 -0.01
N SER A 22 -14.09 -27.77 -0.49
CA SER A 22 -12.89 -27.20 0.17
C SER A 22 -12.39 -25.90 -0.48
N ALA A 23 -13.28 -25.10 -1.06
CA ALA A 23 -12.97 -23.71 -1.32
C ALA A 23 -12.83 -23.00 0.05
N THR A 24 -11.62 -23.02 0.61
CA THR A 24 -11.31 -22.16 1.75
C THR A 24 -11.67 -20.74 1.35
N PRO A 25 -12.52 -20.03 2.12
CA PRO A 25 -12.81 -18.65 1.83
C PRO A 25 -11.47 -17.92 1.79
N ALA A 26 -11.12 -17.33 0.66
CA ALA A 26 -9.97 -16.47 0.57
C ALA A 26 -10.16 -15.43 1.68
N SER A 27 -9.29 -15.47 2.68
CA SER A 27 -9.33 -14.55 3.81
C SER A 27 -9.42 -13.14 3.23
N ALA A 28 -10.54 -12.47 3.43
CA ALA A 28 -10.70 -11.09 3.01
C ALA A 28 -9.62 -10.30 3.77
N GLN A 29 -8.51 -10.00 3.09
CA GLN A 29 -7.41 -9.25 3.69
C GLN A 29 -7.98 -7.91 4.09
N ASN A 30 -7.98 -7.63 5.38
CA ASN A 30 -8.41 -6.37 5.94
C ASN A 30 -7.59 -5.25 5.29
N ALA A 31 -8.20 -4.51 4.37
CA ALA A 31 -7.55 -3.40 3.71
C ALA A 31 -7.62 -2.17 4.62
N PHE A 32 -6.48 -1.57 4.88
CA PHE A 32 -6.41 -0.32 5.61
C PHE A 32 -6.52 0.86 4.62
N LYS A 33 -7.42 1.81 4.89
CA LYS A 33 -7.67 2.96 4.03
C LYS A 33 -7.48 4.27 4.78
N GLY A 34 -7.00 5.27 4.07
CA GLY A 34 -6.87 6.63 4.59
C GLY A 34 -6.85 7.65 3.46
N ALA A 35 -6.77 8.91 3.85
CA ALA A 35 -6.71 10.04 2.93
C ALA A 35 -5.72 11.09 3.43
N PHE A 36 -5.14 11.84 2.50
CA PHE A 36 -4.27 12.98 2.77
C PHE A 36 -4.34 13.99 1.63
N THR A 37 -3.96 15.23 1.91
CA THR A 37 -3.90 16.30 0.90
C THR A 37 -2.44 16.69 0.68
N LEU A 38 -1.96 16.62 -0.55
CA LEU A 38 -0.63 17.13 -0.91
C LEU A 38 -0.72 18.65 -1.19
N PRO A 39 0.04 19.47 -0.45
CA PRO A 39 0.04 20.91 -0.63
C PRO A 39 0.79 21.36 -1.90
N SER A 40 1.58 20.49 -2.47
CA SER A 40 2.40 20.74 -3.66
C SER A 40 2.72 19.45 -4.38
N GLU A 41 3.25 19.54 -5.59
CA GLU A 41 3.76 18.37 -6.32
C GLU A 41 4.86 17.65 -5.54
N VAL A 42 4.76 16.32 -5.52
CA VAL A 42 5.66 15.43 -4.77
C VAL A 42 6.06 14.25 -5.66
N ARG A 43 7.31 13.85 -5.55
CA ARG A 43 7.81 12.63 -6.18
C ARG A 43 7.79 11.46 -5.17
N TRP A 44 7.07 10.40 -5.53
CA TRP A 44 7.00 9.18 -4.70
C TRP A 44 7.54 7.99 -5.50
N GLN A 45 8.77 7.55 -5.17
CA GLN A 45 9.53 6.48 -5.86
C GLN A 45 9.69 6.75 -7.38
N GLY A 46 9.33 7.32 -8.14
CA GLY A 46 9.40 7.50 -9.59
C GLY A 46 8.10 8.03 -10.17
N THR A 47 7.06 8.12 -9.33
CA THR A 47 5.78 8.66 -9.72
C THR A 47 5.68 10.11 -9.27
N ASN A 48 5.34 11.02 -10.18
CA ASN A 48 5.02 12.40 -9.86
C ASN A 48 3.54 12.49 -9.47
N LEU A 49 3.28 12.99 -8.28
CA LEU A 49 1.95 13.22 -7.73
C LEU A 49 1.69 14.72 -7.68
N PRO A 50 0.72 15.26 -8.43
CA PRO A 50 0.38 16.66 -8.35
C PRO A 50 -0.23 17.03 -6.99
N THR A 51 -0.37 18.35 -6.76
CA THR A 51 -1.12 18.85 -5.61
C THR A 51 -2.57 18.36 -5.64
N GLY A 52 -3.16 18.10 -4.48
CA GLY A 52 -4.55 17.69 -4.36
C GLY A 52 -4.83 16.61 -3.34
N ASP A 53 -6.06 16.11 -3.36
CA ASP A 53 -6.54 15.11 -2.42
C ASP A 53 -6.27 13.70 -2.93
N TYR A 54 -5.77 12.87 -2.02
CA TYR A 54 -5.45 11.47 -2.27
C TYR A 54 -6.13 10.56 -1.27
N THR A 55 -6.60 9.44 -1.77
CA THR A 55 -6.99 8.30 -0.94
C THR A 55 -6.02 7.16 -1.17
N PHE A 56 -5.73 6.40 -0.13
CA PHE A 56 -4.89 5.21 -0.27
C PHE A 56 -5.56 3.97 0.29
N THR A 57 -5.15 2.84 -0.23
CA THR A 57 -5.52 1.51 0.26
C THR A 57 -4.26 0.67 0.41
N LEU A 58 -3.97 0.26 1.64
CA LEU A 58 -2.91 -0.69 1.96
C LEU A 58 -3.53 -2.09 2.02
N LYS A 59 -3.13 -2.98 1.13
CA LYS A 59 -3.70 -4.34 1.02
C LYS A 59 -3.05 -5.33 1.99
N SER A 60 -1.80 -5.10 2.35
CA SER A 60 -1.03 -5.97 3.24
C SER A 60 -0.06 -5.14 4.05
N THR A 61 0.15 -5.53 5.30
CA THR A 61 1.19 -4.97 6.17
C THR A 61 2.52 -5.73 6.04
N ALA A 62 2.51 -6.90 5.40
CA ALA A 62 3.72 -7.66 5.11
C ALA A 62 4.55 -6.97 4.02
N VAL A 63 5.87 -6.99 4.18
CA VAL A 63 6.83 -6.44 3.21
C VAL A 63 7.10 -7.49 2.10
N PRO A 64 7.05 -7.12 0.82
CA PRO A 64 6.77 -5.79 0.28
C PRO A 64 5.29 -5.37 0.39
N ALA A 65 5.04 -4.26 1.07
CA ALA A 65 3.69 -3.73 1.22
C ALA A 65 3.26 -2.98 -0.05
N GLN A 66 2.01 -3.21 -0.48
CA GLN A 66 1.43 -2.58 -1.66
C GLN A 66 0.44 -1.48 -1.26
N LEU A 67 0.76 -0.27 -1.63
CA LEU A 67 -0.08 0.89 -1.44
C LEU A 67 -0.71 1.29 -2.79
N LEU A 68 -2.03 1.25 -2.87
CA LEU A 68 -2.77 1.79 -4.00
C LEU A 68 -3.19 3.22 -3.67
N LEU A 69 -2.68 4.18 -4.42
CA LEU A 69 -3.09 5.59 -4.36
C LEU A 69 -4.15 5.87 -5.41
N LYS A 70 -5.12 6.72 -5.06
CA LYS A 70 -6.08 7.34 -6.00
C LYS A 70 -6.06 8.84 -5.76
N GLY A 71 -5.86 9.61 -6.80
CA GLY A 71 -5.76 11.05 -6.75
C GLY A 71 -6.32 11.72 -8.02
N PRO A 72 -6.06 13.02 -8.19
CA PRO A 72 -6.63 13.82 -9.29
C PRO A 72 -6.33 13.25 -10.68
N ASN A 73 -5.14 12.71 -10.89
CA ASN A 73 -4.68 12.21 -12.19
C ASN A 73 -4.80 10.67 -12.33
N GLY A 74 -5.62 10.02 -11.49
CA GLY A 74 -5.85 8.57 -11.56
C GLY A 74 -5.25 7.80 -10.39
N SER A 75 -4.77 6.58 -10.66
CA SER A 75 -4.28 5.67 -9.65
C SER A 75 -2.81 5.35 -9.84
N ALA A 76 -2.07 5.22 -8.74
CA ALA A 76 -0.67 4.80 -8.73
C ALA A 76 -0.46 3.67 -7.73
N PHE A 77 0.47 2.76 -8.04
CA PHE A 77 0.91 1.72 -7.11
C PHE A 77 2.28 2.07 -6.56
N ILE A 78 2.39 2.08 -5.24
CA ILE A 78 3.63 2.31 -4.53
C ILE A 78 4.01 1.04 -3.77
N LEU A 79 5.23 0.59 -3.93
CA LEU A 79 5.77 -0.58 -3.24
C LEU A 79 6.70 -0.14 -2.12
N THR A 80 6.45 -0.65 -0.92
CA THR A 80 7.33 -0.43 0.23
C THR A 80 8.15 -1.69 0.46
N THR A 81 9.45 -1.55 0.48
CA THR A 81 10.40 -2.65 0.70
C THR A 81 11.01 -2.64 2.09
N THR A 82 10.84 -1.57 2.83
CA THR A 82 11.44 -1.40 4.15
C THR A 82 10.39 -0.86 5.12
N THR A 83 10.34 -1.47 6.30
CA THR A 83 9.56 -0.99 7.45
C THR A 83 10.48 -0.73 8.62
N ASP A 84 10.09 0.18 9.50
CA ASP A 84 10.77 0.47 10.75
C ASP A 84 9.77 0.36 11.90
N ASP A 85 10.18 -0.24 13.02
CA ASP A 85 9.32 -0.45 14.20
C ASP A 85 9.31 0.74 15.16
N ARG A 86 9.89 1.87 14.77
CA ARG A 86 9.88 3.08 15.59
C ARG A 86 8.46 3.63 15.69
N GLY A 87 7.86 3.49 16.87
CA GLY A 87 6.60 4.16 17.17
C GLY A 87 6.79 5.69 17.13
N ALA A 88 5.96 6.36 16.33
CA ALA A 88 6.05 7.81 16.10
C ALA A 88 4.88 8.60 16.71
N GLY A 89 4.03 7.98 17.53
CA GLY A 89 2.92 8.64 18.22
C GLY A 89 1.54 8.27 17.71
N ASP A 90 0.54 9.06 18.10
CA ASP A 90 -0.89 8.73 17.91
C ASP A 90 -1.47 9.23 16.57
N ARG A 91 -0.68 9.93 15.78
CA ARG A 91 -1.15 10.52 14.51
C ARG A 91 -0.45 9.92 13.32
N SER A 92 -1.21 9.62 12.28
CA SER A 92 -0.67 9.17 11.00
C SER A 92 -0.20 10.37 10.17
N PHE A 93 0.95 10.22 9.48
CA PHE A 93 1.52 11.29 8.66
C PHE A 93 2.37 10.74 7.52
N LEU A 94 2.58 11.61 6.51
CA LEU A 94 3.61 11.48 5.48
C LEU A 94 4.75 12.43 5.79
N THR A 95 5.97 11.96 5.70
CA THR A 95 7.18 12.79 5.79
C THR A 95 7.67 13.09 4.39
N LEU A 96 7.70 14.38 4.05
CA LEU A 96 8.24 14.89 2.80
C LEU A 96 9.64 15.45 3.05
N GLU A 97 10.58 15.05 2.22
CA GLU A 97 11.93 15.62 2.19
C GLU A 97 12.06 16.54 0.98
N ARG A 98 12.40 17.79 1.21
CA ARG A 98 12.68 18.77 0.16
C ARG A 98 14.17 18.78 -0.17
N ARG A 99 14.49 18.59 -1.45
CA ARG A 99 15.84 18.75 -2.01
C ARG A 99 15.75 19.71 -3.19
N GLY A 100 16.27 20.91 -2.99
CA GLY A 100 16.11 22.00 -3.96
C GLY A 100 14.62 22.34 -4.17
N VAL A 101 14.16 22.26 -5.41
CA VAL A 101 12.75 22.52 -5.77
C VAL A 101 11.85 21.27 -5.68
N THR A 102 12.44 20.09 -5.61
CA THR A 102 11.71 18.81 -5.63
C THR A 102 11.43 18.31 -4.22
N ARG A 103 10.21 17.84 -3.99
CA ARG A 103 9.80 17.15 -2.76
C ARG A 103 9.67 15.66 -3.01
N PHE A 104 10.11 14.85 -2.06
CA PHE A 104 10.07 13.40 -2.11
C PHE A 104 9.36 12.85 -0.89
N VAL A 105 8.52 11.83 -1.05
CA VAL A 105 8.00 11.07 0.08
C VAL A 105 9.12 10.16 0.62
N ARG A 106 9.42 10.31 1.90
CA ARG A 106 10.43 9.52 2.60
C ARG A 106 9.82 8.45 3.47
N GLU A 107 8.75 8.79 4.14
CA GLU A 107 8.16 7.93 5.15
C GLU A 107 6.64 8.12 5.18
N MET A 108 5.93 7.06 5.55
CA MET A 108 4.52 7.08 5.86
C MET A 108 4.32 6.33 7.17
N TYR A 109 3.81 7.01 8.17
CA TYR A 109 3.47 6.41 9.44
C TYR A 109 1.95 6.26 9.56
N LEU A 110 1.51 5.06 9.94
CA LEU A 110 0.11 4.71 10.13
C LEU A 110 -0.11 4.31 11.59
N ALA A 111 -0.55 5.29 12.40
CA ALA A 111 -0.71 5.13 13.85
C ALA A 111 -1.63 3.95 14.21
N GLY A 112 -2.76 3.80 13.51
CA GLY A 112 -3.71 2.71 13.76
C GLY A 112 -3.16 1.30 13.49
N LEU A 113 -2.01 1.18 12.81
CA LEU A 113 -1.30 -0.08 12.56
C LEU A 113 0.03 -0.16 13.30
N ASN A 114 0.45 0.92 13.93
CA ASN A 114 1.83 1.12 14.40
C ASN A 114 2.86 0.76 13.33
N LEU A 115 2.59 1.14 12.07
CA LEU A 115 3.36 0.74 10.91
C LEU A 115 4.07 1.94 10.30
N HIS A 116 5.39 1.83 10.18
CA HIS A 116 6.26 2.83 9.59
C HIS A 116 6.81 2.30 8.25
N LEU A 117 6.38 2.90 7.17
CA LEU A 117 6.76 2.55 5.81
C LEU A 117 7.83 3.53 5.31
N CYS A 118 9.02 3.01 4.95
CA CYS A 118 10.13 3.82 4.48
C CYS A 118 10.29 3.71 2.97
N TYR A 119 10.54 4.84 2.32
CA TYR A 119 10.71 4.93 0.87
C TYR A 119 12.08 5.49 0.52
N GLN A 120 12.73 4.89 -0.46
CA GLN A 120 13.99 5.41 -0.97
C GLN A 120 13.72 6.61 -1.88
N ALA A 121 14.39 7.72 -1.64
CA ALA A 121 14.40 8.81 -2.60
C ALA A 121 15.13 8.36 -3.87
N PRO A 122 14.63 8.69 -5.06
CA PRO A 122 15.34 8.45 -6.29
C PRO A 122 16.74 9.09 -6.24
N ARG A 123 17.70 8.46 -6.89
CA ARG A 123 19.01 9.08 -7.06
C ARG A 123 18.85 10.33 -7.93
N ILE A 124 19.26 11.47 -7.40
CA ILE A 124 19.25 12.72 -8.16
C ILE A 124 20.45 12.66 -9.13
N PRO A 125 20.27 12.95 -10.42
CA PRO A 125 21.37 13.08 -11.35
C PRO A 125 22.40 14.10 -10.85
N LYS A 126 23.68 13.88 -11.16
CA LYS A 126 24.78 14.74 -10.66
C LYS A 126 24.60 16.21 -11.04
N ASP A 127 23.99 16.47 -12.17
CA ASP A 127 23.76 17.84 -12.68
C ASP A 127 22.72 18.61 -11.85
N GLU A 128 21.74 17.92 -11.27
CA GLU A 128 20.75 18.50 -10.36
C GLU A 128 21.26 18.60 -8.91
N GLN A 129 22.30 17.85 -8.55
CA GLN A 129 22.89 17.89 -7.21
C GLN A 129 23.55 19.24 -6.88
N GLN A 130 24.07 19.94 -7.88
CA GLN A 130 24.67 21.28 -7.68
C GLN A 130 23.62 22.35 -7.34
N LEU A 131 22.39 22.21 -7.81
CA LEU A 131 21.27 23.09 -7.48
C LEU A 131 20.59 22.73 -6.16
N ALA A 132 20.82 21.52 -5.65
CA ALA A 132 20.21 20.97 -4.44
C ALA A 132 21.06 21.18 -3.17
N GLN A 133 22.07 22.05 -3.19
CA GLN A 133 23.00 22.28 -2.05
C GLN A 133 22.40 23.00 -0.83
N GLY A 134 21.08 23.22 -0.80
CA GLY A 134 20.38 23.66 0.40
C GLY A 134 20.20 22.53 1.42
N PRO A 135 20.08 22.84 2.72
CA PRO A 135 19.78 21.84 3.74
C PRO A 135 18.47 21.14 3.40
N ALA A 136 18.46 19.79 3.53
CA ALA A 136 17.24 19.02 3.37
C ALA A 136 16.23 19.47 4.44
N THR A 137 15.09 19.99 3.99
CA THR A 137 14.01 20.39 4.91
C THR A 137 12.96 19.30 4.92
N THR A 138 12.55 18.90 6.12
CA THR A 138 11.51 17.89 6.33
C THR A 138 10.18 18.57 6.64
N GLU A 139 9.13 18.17 5.96
CA GLU A 139 7.75 18.64 6.14
C GLU A 139 6.86 17.43 6.42
N GLN A 140 5.88 17.59 7.31
CA GLN A 140 4.91 16.53 7.61
C GLN A 140 3.53 16.90 7.06
N VAL A 141 2.91 15.96 6.36
CA VAL A 141 1.53 16.04 5.89
C VAL A 141 0.70 15.07 6.72
N LEU A 142 -0.31 15.57 7.41
CA LEU A 142 -1.19 14.75 8.23
C LEU A 142 -2.07 13.87 7.34
N ILE A 143 -2.24 12.62 7.77
CA ILE A 143 -3.17 11.67 7.18
C ILE A 143 -4.48 11.77 7.96
N SER A 144 -5.52 12.24 7.29
CA SER A 144 -6.86 12.35 7.84
C SER A 144 -7.63 11.05 7.58
N SER A 145 -8.07 10.42 8.63
CA SER A 145 -8.85 9.18 8.68
C SER A 145 -8.17 7.91 8.15
N THR A 146 -8.06 6.99 9.06
CA THR A 146 -7.66 5.61 8.81
C THR A 146 -8.81 4.72 9.28
N LYS A 147 -9.36 3.93 8.38
CA LYS A 147 -10.48 3.04 8.70
C LYS A 147 -10.18 1.61 8.26
N TYR A 148 -10.25 0.67 9.19
CA TYR A 148 -10.36 -0.74 8.86
C TYR A 148 -11.73 -0.99 8.21
N ILE A 149 -11.74 -1.61 7.05
CA ILE A 149 -12.96 -2.13 6.46
C ILE A 149 -12.95 -3.64 6.69
N HIS A 150 -13.72 -4.07 7.68
CA HIS A 150 -14.16 -5.45 7.76
C HIS A 150 -15.20 -5.67 6.66
N LYS A 151 -14.91 -6.59 5.78
CA LYS A 151 -15.88 -7.09 4.81
C LYS A 151 -16.27 -8.49 5.19
#